data_94564e9bb4584deef84b832fdaff6dda
#
_entry.id   94564e9bb4584deef84b832fdaff6dda
#
_cell.length_a   1.000
_cell.length_b   1.000
_cell.length_c   1.000
_cell.angle_alpha   90.00
_cell.angle_beta   90.00
_cell.angle_gamma   90.00
#
_symmetry.space_group_name_H-M   'P 1'
#
loop_
_entity.id
_entity.type
_entity.pdbx_description
1 polymer ?
#
loop_
_entity_poly.entity_id
_entity_poly.type
_entity_poly.pdbx_seq_one_letter_code
_entity_poly.pdbx_strand_id
1 'polypeptide(L)'
;PWRTYVNYNDPRLIKNYYPKMKEWFSYVDKYTVDGLLKRWPDTQYRDWFLGDWLAPIGVDAGAQSSVDLVNNCFISECLGTMEKIALMLGEKEEAEKFAMRRKNLNELIHQKFYHPGKGIYSTGSQLDMCYPMLVGAVPDSLYDDVKRKMMTDTEKQHKGHIAVGLVGVPILTEWAIRNREVDFLYQMLKKRDYPGYLYMIDNGATATWEYWSGERSRVHNCYNGIGTWFYQAIGGLRIDESIPGYQHVFIDPQIPKGLTWAKMAKDTPYGVIAVDWELTDNIM
;
A
#
# COMPACT_ATOMS: atom_id res chain seq x y z
N PRO A 1 -14.06 -2.35 6.69
CA PRO A 1 -14.66 -1.84 7.94
C PRO A 1 -13.74 -0.87 8.67
N TRP A 2 -12.41 -1.17 8.84
CA TRP A 2 -11.48 -0.31 9.57
C TRP A 2 -11.38 1.10 8.96
N ARG A 3 -11.10 1.21 7.66
CA ARG A 3 -10.99 2.52 6.99
C ARG A 3 -12.30 3.32 7.04
N THR A 4 -13.45 2.66 6.98
CA THR A 4 -14.76 3.32 7.18
C THR A 4 -14.87 3.87 8.59
N TYR A 5 -14.50 3.08 9.60
CA TYR A 5 -14.48 3.53 10.98
C TYR A 5 -13.56 4.74 11.18
N VAL A 6 -12.32 4.66 10.70
CA VAL A 6 -11.35 5.77 10.82
C VAL A 6 -11.86 7.05 10.16
N ASN A 7 -12.54 6.95 9.00
CA ASN A 7 -13.02 8.13 8.27
C ASN A 7 -14.32 8.71 8.83
N TYR A 8 -15.19 7.91 9.44
CA TYR A 8 -16.54 8.35 9.83
C TYR A 8 -16.86 8.17 11.31
N ASN A 9 -15.96 7.60 12.09
CA ASN A 9 -16.17 7.20 13.49
C ASN A 9 -17.45 6.36 13.69
N ASP A 10 -17.77 5.53 12.67
CA ASP A 10 -18.92 4.64 12.71
C ASP A 10 -18.50 3.19 12.96
N PRO A 11 -18.70 2.66 14.17
CA PRO A 11 -18.26 1.30 14.52
C PRO A 11 -19.21 0.20 14.05
N ARG A 12 -20.37 0.52 13.46
CA ARG A 12 -21.43 -0.45 13.15
C ARG A 12 -20.94 -1.58 12.24
N LEU A 13 -20.21 -1.26 11.18
CA LEU A 13 -19.65 -2.28 10.28
C LEU A 13 -18.67 -3.21 11.01
N ILE A 14 -17.83 -2.66 11.87
CA ILE A 14 -16.89 -3.46 12.67
C ILE A 14 -17.68 -4.40 13.59
N LYS A 15 -18.58 -3.87 14.41
CA LYS A 15 -19.36 -4.66 15.37
C LYS A 15 -20.15 -5.78 14.69
N ASN A 16 -20.77 -5.47 13.56
CA ASN A 16 -21.62 -6.43 12.85
C ASN A 16 -20.82 -7.52 12.13
N TYR A 17 -19.62 -7.22 11.63
CA TYR A 17 -18.87 -8.13 10.77
C TYR A 17 -17.62 -8.73 11.43
N TYR A 18 -17.24 -8.32 12.65
CA TYR A 18 -16.10 -8.88 13.34
C TYR A 18 -16.11 -10.43 13.44
N PRO A 19 -17.25 -11.09 13.80
CA PRO A 19 -17.31 -12.54 13.77
C PRO A 19 -17.04 -13.12 12.38
N LYS A 20 -17.59 -12.51 11.32
CA LYS A 20 -17.36 -12.97 9.94
C LYS A 20 -15.92 -12.77 9.46
N MET A 21 -15.26 -11.70 9.90
CA MET A 21 -13.84 -11.51 9.64
C MET A 21 -12.99 -12.62 10.29
N LYS A 22 -13.33 -13.04 11.52
CA LYS A 22 -12.67 -14.19 12.17
C LYS A 22 -12.93 -15.50 11.43
N GLU A 23 -14.14 -15.74 10.98
CA GLU A 23 -14.48 -16.93 10.16
C GLU A 23 -13.67 -16.96 8.86
N TRP A 24 -13.45 -15.79 8.23
CA TRP A 24 -12.60 -15.70 7.04
C TRP A 24 -11.16 -16.16 7.33
N PHE A 25 -10.57 -15.76 8.46
CA PHE A 25 -9.25 -16.26 8.84
C PHE A 25 -9.24 -17.78 9.05
N SER A 26 -10.29 -18.34 9.66
CA SER A 26 -10.43 -19.79 9.80
C SER A 26 -10.55 -20.51 8.44
N TYR A 27 -11.10 -19.84 7.43
CA TYR A 27 -11.10 -20.35 6.06
C TYR A 27 -9.68 -20.29 5.45
N VAL A 28 -8.98 -19.17 5.56
CA VAL A 28 -7.60 -18.99 5.09
C VAL A 28 -6.67 -20.04 5.70
N ASP A 29 -6.87 -20.38 6.98
CA ASP A 29 -6.06 -21.37 7.70
C ASP A 29 -6.08 -22.75 7.07
N LYS A 30 -7.17 -23.13 6.38
CA LYS A 30 -7.26 -24.40 5.64
C LYS A 30 -6.26 -24.51 4.49
N TYR A 31 -5.80 -23.36 3.98
CA TYR A 31 -4.85 -23.27 2.87
C TYR A 31 -3.47 -22.74 3.31
N THR A 32 -3.25 -22.68 4.61
CA THR A 32 -1.97 -22.29 5.20
C THR A 32 -1.13 -23.54 5.47
N VAL A 33 0.07 -23.59 4.92
CA VAL A 33 1.03 -24.68 5.09
C VAL A 33 2.33 -24.09 5.64
N ASP A 34 2.85 -24.66 6.71
CA ASP A 34 4.05 -24.16 7.42
C ASP A 34 3.96 -22.66 7.75
N GLY A 35 2.75 -22.20 8.12
CA GLY A 35 2.47 -20.82 8.50
C GLY A 35 2.31 -19.83 7.34
N LEU A 36 2.47 -20.26 6.09
CA LEU A 36 2.31 -19.42 4.90
C LEU A 36 1.08 -19.83 4.09
N LEU A 37 0.28 -18.83 3.70
CA LEU A 37 -0.83 -19.04 2.77
C LEU A 37 -0.32 -19.56 1.43
N LYS A 38 -0.93 -20.63 0.94
CA LYS A 38 -0.69 -21.23 -0.37
C LYS A 38 -1.89 -21.03 -1.29
N ARG A 39 -1.64 -21.17 -2.60
CA ARG A 39 -2.72 -21.15 -3.59
C ARG A 39 -3.75 -22.23 -3.23
N TRP A 40 -5.04 -21.87 -3.25
CA TRP A 40 -6.11 -22.83 -3.04
C TRP A 40 -6.18 -23.84 -4.18
N PRO A 41 -6.51 -25.09 -3.86
CA PRO A 41 -6.57 -26.17 -4.84
C PRO A 41 -7.85 -26.14 -5.70
N ASP A 42 -8.84 -25.32 -5.32
CA ASP A 42 -10.12 -25.21 -6.03
C ASP A 42 -9.88 -24.76 -7.47
N THR A 43 -10.35 -25.56 -8.43
CA THR A 43 -10.21 -25.28 -9.86
C THR A 43 -11.03 -24.08 -10.33
N GLN A 44 -12.12 -23.75 -9.64
CA GLN A 44 -13.00 -22.63 -9.98
C GLN A 44 -12.35 -21.29 -9.66
N TYR A 45 -11.62 -21.17 -8.53
CA TYR A 45 -11.02 -19.94 -8.04
C TYR A 45 -9.50 -19.94 -8.05
N ARG A 46 -8.86 -21.01 -8.56
CA ARG A 46 -7.41 -21.15 -8.59
C ARG A 46 -6.72 -19.96 -9.25
N ASP A 47 -7.29 -19.47 -10.34
CA ASP A 47 -6.73 -18.40 -11.14
C ASP A 47 -6.95 -17.01 -10.52
N TRP A 48 -7.73 -16.93 -9.43
CA TRP A 48 -7.93 -15.71 -8.64
C TRP A 48 -6.96 -15.56 -7.47
N PHE A 49 -5.97 -16.44 -7.37
CA PHE A 49 -4.85 -16.25 -6.45
C PHE A 49 -3.78 -15.41 -7.18
N LEU A 50 -3.96 -14.10 -7.12
CA LEU A 50 -3.24 -13.14 -7.96
C LEU A 50 -2.15 -12.41 -7.16
N GLY A 51 -1.13 -11.94 -7.89
CA GLY A 51 -0.16 -10.97 -7.40
C GLY A 51 -0.58 -9.53 -7.72
N ASP A 52 0.34 -8.73 -8.26
CA ASP A 52 0.07 -7.36 -8.65
C ASP A 52 -0.69 -7.31 -9.98
N TRP A 53 -1.97 -7.01 -9.92
CA TRP A 53 -2.83 -6.98 -11.10
C TRP A 53 -2.47 -5.82 -12.01
N LEU A 54 -2.22 -6.11 -13.29
CA LEU A 54 -1.97 -5.11 -14.34
C LEU A 54 -0.73 -4.22 -14.07
N ALA A 55 0.34 -4.81 -13.56
CA ALA A 55 1.65 -4.15 -13.58
C ALA A 55 2.07 -3.81 -15.01
N PRO A 56 2.93 -2.78 -15.23
CA PRO A 56 3.34 -2.39 -16.57
C PRO A 56 4.11 -3.50 -17.30
N ILE A 57 4.12 -3.44 -18.62
CA ILE A 57 4.88 -4.37 -19.47
C ILE A 57 6.34 -4.40 -19.01
N GLY A 58 6.89 -5.60 -18.90
CA GLY A 58 8.27 -5.83 -18.42
C GLY A 58 8.39 -6.07 -16.92
N VAL A 59 7.28 -6.02 -16.17
CA VAL A 59 7.24 -6.42 -14.75
C VAL A 59 6.55 -7.77 -14.64
N ASP A 60 7.27 -8.78 -14.15
CA ASP A 60 6.72 -10.12 -13.95
C ASP A 60 5.97 -10.22 -12.61
N ALA A 61 4.81 -9.57 -12.56
CA ALA A 61 3.91 -9.61 -11.40
C ALA A 61 3.19 -10.96 -11.24
N GLY A 62 3.25 -11.82 -12.25
CA GLY A 62 2.65 -13.15 -12.26
C GLY A 62 3.59 -14.26 -11.78
N ALA A 63 4.87 -13.98 -11.53
CA ALA A 63 5.80 -14.96 -11.00
C ALA A 63 5.26 -15.57 -9.69
N GLN A 64 5.30 -16.91 -9.58
CA GLN A 64 4.69 -17.61 -8.43
C GLN A 64 5.21 -17.12 -7.09
N SER A 65 6.52 -16.82 -7.00
CA SER A 65 7.12 -16.30 -5.76
C SER A 65 6.62 -14.91 -5.40
N SER A 66 6.38 -14.04 -6.39
CA SER A 66 5.77 -12.71 -6.18
C SER A 66 4.32 -12.84 -5.72
N VAL A 67 3.54 -13.67 -6.40
CA VAL A 67 2.14 -13.95 -6.03
C VAL A 67 2.05 -14.46 -4.58
N ASP A 68 2.88 -15.43 -4.21
CA ASP A 68 2.91 -15.97 -2.85
C ASP A 68 3.30 -14.89 -1.81
N LEU A 69 4.33 -14.09 -2.10
CA LEU A 69 4.76 -13.00 -1.24
C LEU A 69 3.66 -11.97 -1.02
N VAL A 70 3.06 -11.47 -2.11
CA VAL A 70 2.01 -10.45 -2.07
C VAL A 70 0.83 -10.90 -1.22
N ASN A 71 0.36 -12.13 -1.41
CA ASN A 71 -0.77 -12.67 -0.65
C ASN A 71 -0.42 -12.84 0.85
N ASN A 72 0.80 -13.26 1.19
CA ASN A 72 1.21 -13.39 2.58
C ASN A 72 1.40 -12.02 3.25
N CYS A 73 1.92 -11.01 2.55
CA CYS A 73 1.96 -9.62 3.04
C CYS A 73 0.53 -9.08 3.27
N PHE A 74 -0.41 -9.38 2.38
CA PHE A 74 -1.81 -8.99 2.56
C PHE A 74 -2.43 -9.63 3.82
N ILE A 75 -2.17 -10.92 4.09
CA ILE A 75 -2.61 -11.56 5.34
C ILE A 75 -1.99 -10.86 6.55
N SER A 76 -0.71 -10.50 6.50
CA SER A 76 -0.05 -9.75 7.58
C SER A 76 -0.72 -8.39 7.83
N GLU A 77 -1.07 -7.65 6.78
CA GLU A 77 -1.81 -6.38 6.89
C GLU A 77 -3.21 -6.59 7.48
N CYS A 78 -3.91 -7.64 7.06
CA CYS A 78 -5.21 -8.01 7.62
C CYS A 78 -5.11 -8.36 9.11
N LEU A 79 -4.08 -9.09 9.54
CA LEU A 79 -3.84 -9.40 10.96
C LEU A 79 -3.60 -8.13 11.78
N GLY A 80 -2.81 -7.17 11.28
CA GLY A 80 -2.62 -5.87 11.94
C GLY A 80 -3.92 -5.06 12.02
N THR A 81 -4.78 -5.18 11.03
CA THR A 81 -6.12 -4.56 11.05
C THR A 81 -7.02 -5.22 12.09
N MET A 82 -7.00 -6.55 12.20
CA MET A 82 -7.78 -7.29 13.19
C MET A 82 -7.31 -7.02 14.61
N GLU A 83 -6.01 -6.86 14.83
CA GLU A 83 -5.44 -6.41 16.12
C GLU A 83 -6.05 -5.07 16.55
N LYS A 84 -6.03 -4.06 15.66
CA LYS A 84 -6.64 -2.74 15.92
C LYS A 84 -8.14 -2.84 16.20
N ILE A 85 -8.86 -3.64 15.44
CA ILE A 85 -10.30 -3.86 15.62
C ILE A 85 -10.59 -4.52 16.97
N ALA A 86 -9.83 -5.55 17.34
CA ALA A 86 -9.99 -6.25 18.61
C ALA A 86 -9.73 -5.29 19.81
N LEU A 87 -8.69 -4.47 19.74
CA LEU A 87 -8.42 -3.43 20.74
C LEU A 87 -9.56 -2.43 20.86
N MET A 88 -10.10 -1.96 19.73
CA MET A 88 -11.24 -1.04 19.70
C MET A 88 -12.50 -1.65 20.34
N LEU A 89 -12.69 -2.97 20.17
CA LEU A 89 -13.83 -3.71 20.77
C LEU A 89 -13.60 -4.09 22.24
N GLY A 90 -12.40 -3.88 22.80
CA GLY A 90 -12.03 -4.29 24.14
C GLY A 90 -11.59 -5.76 24.28
N GLU A 91 -11.44 -6.46 23.15
CA GLU A 91 -11.07 -7.88 23.04
C GLU A 91 -9.54 -8.06 23.12
N LYS A 92 -8.94 -7.74 24.27
CA LYS A 92 -7.47 -7.67 24.44
C LYS A 92 -6.76 -8.99 24.12
N GLU A 93 -7.30 -10.12 24.59
CA GLU A 93 -6.71 -11.45 24.35
C GLU A 93 -6.71 -11.80 22.85
N GLU A 94 -7.75 -11.44 22.14
CA GLU A 94 -7.81 -11.64 20.68
C GLU A 94 -6.81 -10.73 19.95
N ALA A 95 -6.67 -9.48 20.41
CA ALA A 95 -5.67 -8.56 19.87
C ALA A 95 -4.24 -9.12 20.00
N GLU A 96 -3.89 -9.65 21.18
CA GLU A 96 -2.59 -10.28 21.41
C GLU A 96 -2.36 -11.50 20.50
N LYS A 97 -3.39 -12.33 20.28
CA LYS A 97 -3.30 -13.47 19.35
C LYS A 97 -3.04 -12.99 17.90
N PHE A 98 -3.75 -11.94 17.44
CA PHE A 98 -3.52 -11.38 16.11
C PHE A 98 -2.12 -10.76 15.97
N ALA A 99 -1.66 -10.02 16.97
CA ALA A 99 -0.31 -9.45 17.02
C ALA A 99 0.77 -10.54 16.93
N MET A 100 0.65 -11.59 17.76
CA MET A 100 1.58 -12.71 17.75
C MET A 100 1.60 -13.45 16.42
N ARG A 101 0.42 -13.74 15.87
CA ARG A 101 0.29 -14.39 14.57
C ARG A 101 0.92 -13.55 13.46
N ARG A 102 0.71 -12.22 13.45
CA ARG A 102 1.33 -11.29 12.52
C ARG A 102 2.85 -11.32 12.64
N LYS A 103 3.39 -11.26 13.86
CA LYS A 103 4.84 -11.33 14.10
C LYS A 103 5.44 -12.60 13.51
N ASN A 104 4.86 -13.76 13.81
CA ASN A 104 5.33 -15.05 13.31
C ASN A 104 5.26 -15.13 11.78
N LEU A 105 4.17 -14.63 11.20
CA LEU A 105 4.02 -14.58 9.73
C LEU A 105 5.08 -13.68 9.08
N ASN A 106 5.39 -12.52 9.67
CA ASN A 106 6.40 -11.61 9.16
C ASN A 106 7.81 -12.25 9.18
N GLU A 107 8.13 -12.98 10.22
CA GLU A 107 9.39 -13.75 10.29
C GLU A 107 9.45 -14.82 9.19
N LEU A 108 8.36 -15.55 8.96
CA LEU A 108 8.28 -16.55 7.89
C LEU A 108 8.35 -15.90 6.48
N ILE A 109 7.72 -14.75 6.27
CA ILE A 109 7.83 -13.97 5.02
C ILE A 109 9.30 -13.63 4.77
N HIS A 110 10.01 -13.10 5.77
CA HIS A 110 11.43 -12.80 5.63
C HIS A 110 12.24 -14.04 5.29
N GLN A 111 12.12 -15.10 6.07
CA GLN A 111 12.88 -16.35 5.86
C GLN A 111 12.64 -16.98 4.49
N LYS A 112 11.40 -16.93 3.99
CA LYS A 112 11.00 -17.59 2.74
C LYS A 112 11.35 -16.79 1.49
N PHE A 113 11.17 -15.48 1.53
CA PHE A 113 11.17 -14.66 0.31
C PHE A 113 12.37 -13.73 0.18
N TYR A 114 13.14 -13.52 1.23
CA TYR A 114 14.37 -12.72 1.14
C TYR A 114 15.52 -13.53 0.56
N HIS A 115 16.23 -12.96 -0.39
CA HIS A 115 17.42 -13.52 -1.03
C HIS A 115 18.67 -12.74 -0.63
N PRO A 116 19.42 -13.16 0.41
CA PRO A 116 20.54 -12.39 0.96
C PRO A 116 21.62 -12.05 -0.08
N GLY A 117 21.93 -13.01 -0.98
CA GLY A 117 22.94 -12.81 -2.04
C GLY A 117 22.59 -11.74 -3.08
N LYS A 118 21.31 -11.36 -3.17
CA LYS A 118 20.83 -10.32 -4.10
C LYS A 118 20.31 -9.07 -3.37
N GLY A 119 20.03 -9.16 -2.07
CA GLY A 119 19.42 -8.10 -1.27
C GLY A 119 17.97 -7.77 -1.68
N ILE A 120 17.20 -8.75 -2.18
CA ILE A 120 15.85 -8.57 -2.70
C ILE A 120 14.86 -9.55 -2.08
N TYR A 121 13.59 -9.20 -2.09
CA TYR A 121 12.48 -10.11 -1.86
C TYR A 121 11.95 -10.63 -3.19
N SER A 122 11.69 -11.93 -3.26
CA SER A 122 11.09 -12.62 -4.40
C SER A 122 11.74 -12.21 -5.75
N THR A 123 11.00 -11.51 -6.64
CA THR A 123 11.50 -11.06 -7.94
C THR A 123 12.31 -9.77 -7.88
N GLY A 124 12.21 -9.02 -6.77
CA GLY A 124 12.81 -7.69 -6.62
C GLY A 124 12.02 -6.57 -7.29
N SER A 125 10.78 -6.83 -7.73
CA SER A 125 9.88 -5.77 -8.23
C SER A 125 9.63 -4.71 -7.16
N GLN A 126 9.20 -3.51 -7.56
CA GLN A 126 8.88 -2.45 -6.59
C GLN A 126 7.89 -2.93 -5.50
N LEU A 127 6.86 -3.70 -5.87
CA LEU A 127 5.91 -4.25 -4.92
C LEU A 127 6.55 -5.30 -4.02
N ASP A 128 7.31 -6.24 -4.57
CA ASP A 128 7.98 -7.29 -3.80
C ASP A 128 8.97 -6.72 -2.77
N MET A 129 9.51 -5.53 -3.03
CA MET A 129 10.40 -4.84 -2.11
C MET A 129 9.64 -3.97 -1.08
N CYS A 130 8.66 -3.17 -1.52
CA CYS A 130 8.00 -2.24 -0.61
C CYS A 130 6.96 -2.89 0.31
N TYR A 131 6.28 -3.95 -0.10
CA TYR A 131 5.23 -4.56 0.72
C TYR A 131 5.77 -5.23 1.99
N PRO A 132 6.85 -6.05 1.95
CA PRO A 132 7.49 -6.55 3.17
C PRO A 132 7.94 -5.44 4.12
N MET A 133 8.47 -4.33 3.60
CA MET A 133 8.81 -3.16 4.41
C MET A 133 7.57 -2.55 5.09
N LEU A 134 6.48 -2.39 4.33
CA LEU A 134 5.25 -1.77 4.84
C LEU A 134 4.59 -2.58 5.95
N VAL A 135 4.58 -3.92 5.85
CA VAL A 135 3.98 -4.79 6.86
C VAL A 135 4.90 -5.10 8.04
N GLY A 136 6.18 -4.69 7.98
CA GLY A 136 7.17 -4.93 9.02
C GLY A 136 7.77 -6.34 8.98
N ALA A 137 7.86 -6.95 7.80
CA ALA A 137 8.51 -8.25 7.62
C ALA A 137 10.03 -8.13 7.36
N VAL A 138 10.52 -6.94 7.03
CA VAL A 138 11.95 -6.67 6.87
C VAL A 138 12.58 -6.39 8.24
N PRO A 139 13.61 -7.13 8.66
CA PRO A 139 14.32 -6.82 9.90
C PRO A 139 14.93 -5.41 9.87
N ASP A 140 14.92 -4.71 11.02
CA ASP A 140 15.44 -3.34 11.14
C ASP A 140 16.88 -3.22 10.61
N SER A 141 17.72 -4.22 10.86
CA SER A 141 19.12 -4.25 10.40
C SER A 141 19.28 -4.29 8.87
N LEU A 142 18.25 -4.66 8.14
CA LEU A 142 18.25 -4.76 6.66
C LEU A 142 17.38 -3.70 5.99
N TYR A 143 16.59 -2.95 6.77
CA TYR A 143 15.57 -2.07 6.24
C TYR A 143 16.14 -1.03 5.26
N ASP A 144 17.19 -0.33 5.66
CA ASP A 144 17.82 0.70 4.82
C ASP A 144 18.50 0.14 3.58
N ASP A 145 19.05 -1.07 3.65
CA ASP A 145 19.65 -1.73 2.48
C ASP A 145 18.59 -2.16 1.47
N VAL A 146 17.47 -2.75 1.94
CA VAL A 146 16.33 -3.14 1.10
C VAL A 146 15.70 -1.90 0.46
N LYS A 147 15.50 -0.83 1.24
CA LYS A 147 15.00 0.46 0.74
C LYS A 147 15.90 1.03 -0.36
N ARG A 148 17.18 1.14 -0.09
CA ARG A 148 18.18 1.66 -1.04
C ARG A 148 18.24 0.80 -2.30
N LYS A 149 18.16 -0.51 -2.16
CA LYS A 149 18.14 -1.45 -3.29
C LYS A 149 16.92 -1.22 -4.17
N MET A 150 15.71 -1.13 -3.61
CA MET A 150 14.48 -0.84 -4.34
C MET A 150 14.57 0.48 -5.11
N MET A 151 15.00 1.55 -4.46
CA MET A 151 15.12 2.87 -5.09
C MET A 151 16.16 2.85 -6.23
N THR A 152 17.32 2.20 -6.02
CA THR A 152 18.35 2.06 -7.04
C THR A 152 17.88 1.24 -8.23
N ASP A 153 17.16 0.14 -7.99
CA ASP A 153 16.63 -0.72 -9.05
C ASP A 153 15.51 -0.02 -9.83
N THR A 154 14.71 0.80 -9.17
CA THR A 154 13.74 1.67 -9.84
C THR A 154 14.42 2.58 -10.86
N GLU A 155 15.51 3.24 -10.49
CA GLU A 155 16.26 4.08 -11.43
C GLU A 155 16.93 3.29 -12.55
N LYS A 156 17.59 2.18 -12.21
CA LYS A 156 18.40 1.42 -13.18
C LYS A 156 17.57 0.53 -14.10
N GLN A 157 16.56 -0.16 -13.56
CA GLN A 157 15.79 -1.16 -14.30
C GLN A 157 14.51 -0.57 -14.89
N HIS A 158 13.87 0.36 -14.17
CA HIS A 158 12.60 0.98 -14.56
C HIS A 158 12.76 2.44 -15.00
N LYS A 159 14.00 2.94 -15.15
CA LYS A 159 14.29 4.33 -15.61
C LYS A 159 13.58 5.40 -14.77
N GLY A 160 13.38 5.13 -13.49
CA GLY A 160 12.65 6.00 -12.55
C GLY A 160 11.13 6.02 -12.75
N HIS A 161 10.55 5.04 -13.43
CA HIS A 161 9.11 4.91 -13.60
C HIS A 161 8.45 4.15 -12.44
N ILE A 162 7.16 4.41 -12.26
CA ILE A 162 6.30 3.56 -11.47
C ILE A 162 6.13 2.21 -12.19
N ALA A 163 6.43 1.12 -11.48
CA ALA A 163 6.48 -0.22 -12.06
C ALA A 163 5.62 -1.20 -11.23
N VAL A 164 4.45 -0.75 -10.83
CA VAL A 164 3.47 -1.52 -10.05
C VAL A 164 2.10 -1.47 -10.71
N GLY A 165 1.26 -2.44 -10.36
CA GLY A 165 -0.12 -2.54 -10.81
C GLY A 165 -1.14 -2.04 -9.78
N LEU A 166 -2.37 -2.57 -9.89
CA LEU A 166 -3.51 -2.18 -9.04
C LEU A 166 -3.23 -2.37 -7.55
N VAL A 167 -2.59 -3.48 -7.17
CA VAL A 167 -2.25 -3.77 -5.77
C VAL A 167 -1.05 -2.93 -5.33
N GLY A 168 -0.07 -2.80 -6.20
CA GLY A 168 1.18 -2.15 -5.86
C GLY A 168 1.07 -0.62 -5.74
N VAL A 169 0.21 0.05 -6.51
CA VAL A 169 0.06 1.51 -6.42
C VAL A 169 -0.28 1.99 -5.02
N PRO A 170 -1.33 1.51 -4.33
CA PRO A 170 -1.63 1.96 -2.98
C PRO A 170 -0.55 1.56 -1.96
N ILE A 171 0.08 0.40 -2.14
CA ILE A 171 1.14 -0.09 -1.24
C ILE A 171 2.40 0.77 -1.34
N LEU A 172 2.87 1.03 -2.57
CA LEU A 172 4.03 1.90 -2.82
C LEU A 172 3.76 3.33 -2.34
N THR A 173 2.54 3.82 -2.56
CA THR A 173 2.09 5.16 -2.10
C THR A 173 2.14 5.25 -0.58
N GLU A 174 1.55 4.30 0.13
CA GLU A 174 1.54 4.27 1.59
C GLU A 174 2.95 4.13 2.17
N TRP A 175 3.78 3.26 1.55
CA TRP A 175 5.18 3.12 1.94
C TRP A 175 5.93 4.44 1.79
N ALA A 176 5.77 5.13 0.67
CA ALA A 176 6.45 6.40 0.42
C ALA A 176 6.01 7.49 1.42
N ILE A 177 4.72 7.57 1.74
CA ILE A 177 4.19 8.51 2.74
C ILE A 177 4.81 8.24 4.12
N ARG A 178 4.79 6.99 4.57
CA ARG A 178 5.32 6.62 5.90
C ARG A 178 6.81 6.82 6.05
N ASN A 179 7.56 6.62 4.98
CA ASN A 179 9.02 6.77 4.96
C ASN A 179 9.47 8.19 4.58
N ARG A 180 8.53 9.10 4.32
CA ARG A 180 8.81 10.47 3.85
C ARG A 180 9.62 10.51 2.54
N GLU A 181 9.47 9.49 1.70
CA GLU A 181 10.14 9.38 0.40
C GLU A 181 9.33 10.12 -0.69
N VAL A 182 8.98 11.37 -0.39
CA VAL A 182 8.12 12.19 -1.24
C VAL A 182 8.77 12.51 -2.58
N ASP A 183 10.08 12.79 -2.58
CA ASP A 183 10.82 13.06 -3.82
C ASP A 183 10.86 11.84 -4.73
N PHE A 184 11.07 10.66 -4.16
CA PHE A 184 11.11 9.40 -4.93
C PHE A 184 9.81 9.18 -5.70
N LEU A 185 8.66 9.30 -5.04
CA LEU A 185 7.38 9.13 -5.71
C LEU A 185 7.08 10.29 -6.67
N TYR A 186 7.40 11.53 -6.30
CA TYR A 186 7.17 12.69 -7.14
C TYR A 186 7.93 12.63 -8.48
N GLN A 187 9.17 12.13 -8.48
CA GLN A 187 9.92 11.95 -9.73
C GLN A 187 9.26 10.92 -10.66
N MET A 188 8.70 9.83 -10.11
CA MET A 188 7.93 8.87 -10.91
C MET A 188 6.67 9.51 -11.49
N LEU A 189 5.95 10.33 -10.71
CA LEU A 189 4.72 10.99 -11.17
C LEU A 189 4.97 12.00 -12.29
N LYS A 190 6.17 12.57 -12.38
CA LYS A 190 6.55 13.53 -13.44
C LYS A 190 6.93 12.88 -14.76
N LYS A 191 7.04 11.54 -14.82
CA LYS A 191 7.37 10.85 -16.09
C LYS A 191 6.23 10.99 -17.10
N ARG A 192 6.59 11.44 -18.32
CA ARG A 192 5.65 11.63 -19.44
C ARG A 192 5.66 10.47 -20.42
N ASP A 193 6.67 9.62 -20.36
CA ASP A 193 6.75 8.40 -21.15
C ASP A 193 6.13 7.21 -20.37
N TYR A 194 5.94 6.10 -21.09
CA TYR A 194 5.36 4.86 -20.55
C TYR A 194 6.32 4.15 -19.57
N PRO A 195 5.79 3.62 -18.47
CA PRO A 195 4.46 3.81 -17.88
C PRO A 195 4.41 5.06 -16.97
N GLY A 196 3.27 5.74 -16.90
CA GLY A 196 3.14 6.90 -16.03
C GLY A 196 1.78 7.59 -16.11
N TYR A 197 1.46 8.37 -15.09
CA TYR A 197 0.21 9.15 -15.05
C TYR A 197 0.20 10.26 -16.09
N LEU A 198 1.30 10.99 -16.27
CA LEU A 198 1.38 12.03 -17.30
C LEU A 198 1.35 11.43 -18.71
N TYR A 199 1.90 10.20 -18.88
CA TYR A 199 1.70 9.46 -20.14
C TYR A 199 0.22 9.24 -20.44
N MET A 200 -0.59 8.82 -19.45
CA MET A 200 -2.04 8.69 -19.66
C MET A 200 -2.67 10.02 -20.06
N ILE A 201 -2.35 11.12 -19.36
CA ILE A 201 -2.89 12.46 -19.63
C ILE A 201 -2.51 12.93 -21.03
N ASP A 202 -1.24 12.79 -21.42
CA ASP A 202 -0.74 13.18 -22.74
C ASP A 202 -1.39 12.36 -23.89
N ASN A 203 -1.91 11.18 -23.56
CA ASN A 203 -2.68 10.32 -24.49
C ASN A 203 -4.20 10.44 -24.31
N GLY A 204 -4.68 11.54 -23.72
CA GLY A 204 -6.09 11.92 -23.66
C GLY A 204 -6.88 11.30 -22.51
N ALA A 205 -6.22 10.84 -21.44
CA ALA A 205 -6.93 10.32 -20.28
C ALA A 205 -7.66 11.44 -19.53
N THR A 206 -8.93 11.20 -19.21
CA THR A 206 -9.75 12.01 -18.30
C THR A 206 -10.01 11.28 -16.97
N ALA A 207 -9.66 10.01 -16.91
CA ALA A 207 -9.69 9.15 -15.73
C ALA A 207 -8.52 8.17 -15.81
N THR A 208 -8.22 7.47 -14.72
CA THR A 208 -7.25 6.37 -14.75
C THR A 208 -7.75 5.21 -15.61
N TRP A 209 -6.83 4.56 -16.29
CA TRP A 209 -7.10 3.45 -17.19
C TRP A 209 -7.01 2.10 -16.46
N GLU A 210 -7.51 1.04 -17.11
CA GLU A 210 -7.34 -0.34 -16.65
C GLU A 210 -5.91 -0.82 -16.81
N TYR A 211 -5.27 -0.49 -17.94
CA TYR A 211 -3.87 -0.79 -18.26
C TYR A 211 -3.06 0.51 -18.37
N TRP A 212 -1.81 0.49 -17.94
CA TRP A 212 -0.88 1.61 -18.15
C TRP A 212 -0.74 2.00 -19.63
N SER A 213 -0.88 1.03 -20.55
CA SER A 213 -0.80 1.23 -22.00
C SER A 213 -2.06 1.89 -22.62
N GLY A 214 -3.18 1.93 -21.89
CA GLY A 214 -4.47 2.40 -22.41
C GLY A 214 -5.26 1.36 -23.18
N GLU A 215 -4.85 0.09 -23.11
CA GLU A 215 -5.66 -1.02 -23.59
C GLU A 215 -6.92 -1.19 -22.72
N ARG A 216 -7.96 -1.82 -23.28
CA ARG A 216 -9.24 -2.06 -22.63
C ARG A 216 -9.91 -0.78 -22.11
N SER A 217 -10.40 -0.82 -20.84
CA SER A 217 -11.16 0.29 -20.28
C SER A 217 -10.29 1.52 -20.00
N ARG A 218 -10.74 2.68 -20.45
CA ARG A 218 -10.11 3.98 -20.16
C ARG A 218 -10.79 4.74 -19.03
N VAL A 219 -11.69 4.09 -18.32
CA VAL A 219 -12.29 4.55 -17.06
C VAL A 219 -12.23 3.38 -16.08
N HIS A 220 -11.22 3.35 -15.24
CA HIS A 220 -11.01 2.27 -14.28
C HIS A 220 -10.31 2.77 -13.02
N ASN A 221 -10.56 2.11 -11.90
CA ASN A 221 -9.99 2.50 -10.59
C ASN A 221 -8.61 1.87 -10.30
N CYS A 222 -7.97 1.19 -11.26
CA CYS A 222 -6.75 0.43 -11.02
C CYS A 222 -5.67 1.23 -10.30
N TYR A 223 -5.43 2.47 -10.71
CA TYR A 223 -4.31 3.26 -10.20
C TYR A 223 -4.73 4.47 -9.35
N ASN A 224 -5.97 4.49 -8.89
CA ASN A 224 -6.49 5.61 -8.09
C ASN A 224 -5.85 5.73 -6.70
N GLY A 225 -5.18 4.68 -6.21
CA GLY A 225 -4.50 4.69 -4.91
C GLY A 225 -3.52 5.85 -4.71
N ILE A 226 -2.97 6.39 -5.82
CA ILE A 226 -2.09 7.57 -5.81
C ILE A 226 -2.77 8.82 -5.24
N GLY A 227 -4.10 8.92 -5.31
CA GLY A 227 -4.86 10.06 -4.77
C GLY A 227 -4.57 10.32 -3.29
N THR A 228 -4.27 9.26 -2.53
CA THR A 228 -3.90 9.36 -1.12
C THR A 228 -2.65 10.20 -0.90
N TRP A 229 -1.67 10.14 -1.82
CA TRP A 229 -0.43 10.90 -1.72
C TRP A 229 -0.65 12.41 -1.75
N PHE A 230 -1.56 12.89 -2.59
CA PHE A 230 -1.85 14.32 -2.67
C PHE A 230 -2.42 14.86 -1.35
N TYR A 231 -3.26 14.08 -0.68
CA TYR A 231 -3.85 14.49 0.61
C TYR A 231 -2.90 14.27 1.79
N GLN A 232 -2.32 13.08 1.92
CA GLN A 232 -1.59 12.69 3.12
C GLN A 232 -0.11 13.10 3.11
N ALA A 233 0.52 13.20 1.91
CA ALA A 233 1.88 13.70 1.79
C ALA A 233 1.86 15.19 1.45
N ILE A 234 1.38 15.59 0.28
CA ILE A 234 1.49 16.98 -0.19
C ILE A 234 0.67 17.93 0.70
N GLY A 235 -0.57 17.63 0.97
CA GLY A 235 -1.39 18.38 1.92
C GLY A 235 -1.05 18.10 3.38
N GLY A 236 -0.39 16.98 3.65
CA GLY A 236 -0.01 16.56 5.00
C GLY A 236 -1.18 16.17 5.90
N LEU A 237 -2.41 16.09 5.37
CA LEU A 237 -3.60 15.80 6.15
C LEU A 237 -3.71 14.31 6.48
N ARG A 238 -3.47 13.95 7.73
CA ARG A 238 -3.58 12.58 8.23
C ARG A 238 -4.54 12.51 9.41
N ILE A 239 -5.38 11.48 9.41
CA ILE A 239 -6.30 11.23 10.54
C ILE A 239 -5.51 10.61 11.68
N ASP A 240 -5.78 11.03 12.90
CA ASP A 240 -5.39 10.28 14.09
C ASP A 240 -6.34 9.08 14.24
N GLU A 241 -5.83 7.88 13.98
CA GLU A 241 -6.62 6.66 14.07
C GLU A 241 -7.14 6.38 15.50
N SER A 242 -6.51 6.98 16.52
CA SER A 242 -6.94 6.86 17.92
C SER A 242 -8.14 7.76 18.26
N ILE A 243 -8.35 8.83 17.44
CA ILE A 243 -9.47 9.75 17.56
C ILE A 243 -10.12 9.90 16.17
N PRO A 244 -10.85 8.86 15.70
CA PRO A 244 -11.31 8.73 14.33
C PRO A 244 -12.37 9.76 13.93
N GLY A 245 -12.68 9.79 12.62
CA GLY A 245 -13.74 10.63 12.05
C GLY A 245 -13.32 12.07 11.82
N TYR A 246 -12.02 12.37 11.74
CA TYR A 246 -11.47 13.72 11.61
C TYR A 246 -11.71 14.62 12.84
N GLN A 247 -11.97 14.05 14.02
CA GLN A 247 -12.04 14.81 15.26
C GLN A 247 -10.66 15.33 15.66
N HIS A 248 -9.61 14.57 15.33
CA HIS A 248 -8.22 14.98 15.45
C HIS A 248 -7.47 14.62 14.19
N VAL A 249 -6.67 15.55 13.68
CA VAL A 249 -5.87 15.37 12.47
C VAL A 249 -4.47 15.94 12.69
N PHE A 250 -3.52 15.37 11.95
CA PHE A 250 -2.19 15.92 11.81
C PHE A 250 -2.10 16.68 10.49
N ILE A 251 -1.50 17.86 10.51
CA ILE A 251 -1.12 18.60 9.30
C ILE A 251 0.40 18.65 9.26
N ASP A 252 0.98 17.81 8.41
CA ASP A 252 2.44 17.64 8.27
C ASP A 252 2.79 17.45 6.80
N PRO A 253 2.83 18.53 6.00
CA PRO A 253 3.17 18.45 4.58
C PRO A 253 4.56 17.90 4.33
N GLN A 254 4.66 17.04 3.35
CA GLN A 254 5.92 16.53 2.82
C GLN A 254 6.13 17.20 1.45
N ILE A 255 7.09 18.08 1.35
CA ILE A 255 7.25 18.94 0.17
C ILE A 255 8.35 18.38 -0.73
N PRO A 256 8.00 17.86 -1.93
CA PRO A 256 8.99 17.39 -2.88
C PRO A 256 9.75 18.55 -3.51
N LYS A 257 11.00 18.30 -3.85
CA LYS A 257 11.86 19.31 -4.49
C LYS A 257 11.23 19.82 -5.80
N GLY A 258 11.06 21.14 -5.88
CA GLY A 258 10.51 21.82 -7.04
C GLY A 258 8.99 22.03 -6.99
N LEU A 259 8.30 21.58 -5.95
CA LEU A 259 6.93 21.99 -5.67
C LEU A 259 6.97 23.18 -4.70
N THR A 260 6.31 24.27 -5.06
CA THR A 260 6.38 25.53 -4.30
C THR A 260 5.07 25.90 -3.63
N TRP A 261 3.96 25.24 -3.97
CA TRP A 261 2.68 25.49 -3.33
C TRP A 261 1.75 24.27 -3.48
N ALA A 262 0.80 24.16 -2.59
CA ALA A 262 -0.35 23.28 -2.77
C ALA A 262 -1.58 23.81 -2.05
N LYS A 263 -2.74 23.51 -2.61
CA LYS A 263 -4.07 23.77 -2.02
C LYS A 263 -4.90 22.52 -2.07
N MET A 264 -5.49 22.16 -0.96
CA MET A 264 -6.43 21.06 -0.88
C MET A 264 -7.56 21.37 0.09
N ALA A 265 -8.70 20.76 -0.16
CA ALA A 265 -9.82 20.75 0.77
C ALA A 265 -10.45 19.37 0.83
N LYS A 266 -10.99 19.01 1.98
CA LYS A 266 -11.69 17.76 2.22
C LYS A 266 -12.91 17.98 3.08
N ASP A 267 -14.06 17.52 2.58
CA ASP A 267 -15.26 17.44 3.39
C ASP A 267 -15.13 16.34 4.43
N THR A 268 -15.46 16.67 5.67
CA THR A 268 -15.46 15.73 6.79
C THR A 268 -16.81 15.77 7.51
N PRO A 269 -17.13 14.83 8.39
CA PRO A 269 -18.34 14.88 9.20
C PRO A 269 -18.50 16.16 10.05
N TYR A 270 -17.39 16.88 10.29
CA TYR A 270 -17.35 18.09 11.12
C TYR A 270 -17.16 19.38 10.32
N GLY A 271 -17.25 19.30 8.99
CA GLY A 271 -17.05 20.42 8.09
C GLY A 271 -15.80 20.26 7.21
N VAL A 272 -15.49 21.32 6.47
CA VAL A 272 -14.35 21.32 5.52
C VAL A 272 -13.05 21.52 6.28
N ILE A 273 -12.06 20.67 6.00
CA ILE A 273 -10.66 20.93 6.34
C ILE A 273 -9.96 21.38 5.07
N ALA A 274 -9.38 22.58 5.08
CA ALA A 274 -8.59 23.10 4.00
C ALA A 274 -7.13 23.29 4.45
N VAL A 275 -6.21 22.92 3.55
CA VAL A 275 -4.77 23.15 3.73
C VAL A 275 -4.28 23.91 2.51
N ASP A 276 -3.62 25.04 2.75
CA ASP A 276 -3.02 25.89 1.74
C ASP A 276 -1.61 26.27 2.23
N TRP A 277 -0.59 25.96 1.43
CA TRP A 277 0.78 26.34 1.75
C TRP A 277 1.52 26.80 0.51
N GLU A 278 2.47 27.72 0.73
CA GLU A 278 3.37 28.26 -0.28
C GLU A 278 4.76 28.44 0.31
N LEU A 279 5.78 28.13 -0.48
CA LEU A 279 7.18 28.38 -0.11
C LEU A 279 7.61 29.77 -0.60
N THR A 280 8.03 30.61 0.32
CA THR A 280 8.72 31.87 0.03
C THR A 280 10.16 31.75 0.51
N ASP A 281 11.13 31.88 -0.39
CA ASP A 281 12.56 31.74 -0.09
C ASP A 281 12.92 30.42 0.63
N ASN A 282 12.25 29.30 0.25
CA ASN A 282 12.33 27.98 0.87
C ASN A 282 11.83 27.92 2.34
N ILE A 283 11.03 28.88 2.76
CA ILE A 283 10.33 28.90 4.05
C ILE A 283 8.83 28.70 3.78
N MET A 284 8.20 27.77 4.50
CA MET A 284 6.76 27.48 4.44
C MET A 284 5.99 28.42 5.37
#